data_551b0a0f475402f81efef019e68a43f1
#
_entry.id   551b0a0f475402f81efef019e68a43f1
#
_cell.length_a   1.000
_cell.length_b   1.000
_cell.length_c   1.000
_cell.angle_alpha   90.00
_cell.angle_beta   90.00
_cell.angle_gamma   90.00
#
_symmetry.space_group_name_H-M   'P 1'
#
loop_
_entity.id
_entity.type
_entity.pdbx_description
1 polymer ?
#
loop_
_entity_poly.entity_id
_entity_poly.type
_entity_poly.pdbx_seq_one_letter_code
_entity_poly.pdbx_strand_id
1 'polypeptide(L)'
;MDLDDLYLEPEDDIAPGSMQPVVLTGEGGEREIALMRWGFKLPDRHLFTARSEGIEQARFWKDSFQQRRCIVPADAVFEWMKTEKGANKPKYQVVIPGREPFGIAGVWKPWKNPKTDQWERTFAVITGEPNELFQPIHDRMTTILDPADYEEYLTATERPPVHLLRILPAKQMRAKRIEKPESTDAQLGLFAMGEPPALPGWQ
;
A
#
# COMPACT_ATOMS: atom_id res chain seq x y z
N MET A 1 -23.55 3.34 -0.71
CA MET A 1 -22.94 3.77 0.57
C MET A 1 -22.57 5.21 0.36
N ASP A 2 -23.15 6.10 1.16
CA ASP A 2 -22.89 7.53 1.08
C ASP A 2 -21.44 7.78 1.51
N LEU A 3 -20.73 8.69 0.85
CA LEU A 3 -19.35 9.01 1.21
C LEU A 3 -19.25 9.68 2.59
N ASP A 4 -20.33 10.36 2.99
CA ASP A 4 -20.45 11.01 4.29
C ASP A 4 -20.53 10.02 5.47
N ASP A 5 -20.90 8.75 5.17
CA ASP A 5 -20.96 7.65 6.15
C ASP A 5 -19.66 6.81 6.18
N LEU A 6 -18.71 7.11 5.31
CA LEU A 6 -17.45 6.37 5.23
C LEU A 6 -16.41 6.98 6.20
N TYR A 7 -16.51 6.62 7.46
CA TYR A 7 -15.44 6.92 8.42
C TYR A 7 -14.30 5.91 8.25
N LEU A 8 -13.16 6.39 7.79
CA LEU A 8 -11.93 5.62 7.69
C LEU A 8 -11.03 5.98 8.85
N GLU A 9 -10.81 5.02 9.74
CA GLU A 9 -9.79 5.19 10.78
C GLU A 9 -8.41 5.28 10.13
N PRO A 10 -7.57 6.24 10.55
CA PRO A 10 -6.17 6.25 10.13
C PRO A 10 -5.49 4.95 10.54
N GLU A 11 -4.82 4.31 9.60
CA GLU A 11 -4.10 3.06 9.84
C GLU A 11 -2.63 3.28 9.51
N ASP A 12 -1.76 3.12 10.50
CA ASP A 12 -0.32 3.21 10.34
C ASP A 12 0.26 1.87 9.85
N ASP A 13 1.24 1.96 8.94
CA ASP A 13 2.04 0.80 8.49
C ASP A 13 1.21 -0.34 7.86
N ILE A 14 0.34 0.04 6.93
CA ILE A 14 -0.52 -0.87 6.17
C ILE A 14 0.30 -1.91 5.41
N ALA A 15 -0.06 -3.18 5.56
CA ALA A 15 0.62 -4.31 4.93
C ALA A 15 -0.24 -4.97 3.83
N PRO A 16 0.38 -5.60 2.82
CA PRO A 16 -0.34 -6.41 1.84
C PRO A 16 -1.20 -7.50 2.51
N GLY A 17 -2.40 -7.70 1.97
CA GLY A 17 -3.42 -8.62 2.50
C GLY A 17 -4.53 -7.93 3.29
N SER A 18 -4.36 -6.67 3.70
CA SER A 18 -5.40 -5.84 4.34
C SER A 18 -6.45 -5.34 3.34
N MET A 19 -7.59 -4.90 3.86
CA MET A 19 -8.64 -4.21 3.10
C MET A 19 -8.37 -2.72 3.17
N GLN A 20 -8.22 -2.06 2.01
CA GLN A 20 -7.86 -0.65 1.95
C GLN A 20 -8.79 0.12 1.03
N PRO A 21 -9.04 1.42 1.29
CA PRO A 21 -9.82 2.27 0.41
C PRO A 21 -9.05 2.55 -0.87
N VAL A 22 -9.74 2.47 -1.99
CA VAL A 22 -9.22 2.87 -3.30
C VAL A 22 -10.26 3.71 -4.03
N VAL A 23 -9.81 4.65 -4.84
CA VAL A 23 -10.66 5.46 -5.71
C VAL A 23 -10.66 4.85 -7.11
N LEU A 24 -11.82 4.65 -7.69
CA LEU A 24 -11.99 4.12 -9.04
C LEU A 24 -13.17 4.79 -9.75
N THR A 25 -13.37 4.47 -11.01
CA THR A 25 -14.58 4.85 -11.75
C THR A 25 -15.57 3.72 -11.63
N GLY A 26 -16.77 4.03 -11.11
CA GLY A 26 -17.91 3.14 -11.01
C GLY A 26 -18.54 2.82 -12.38
N GLU A 27 -19.53 1.93 -12.39
CA GLU A 27 -20.22 1.50 -13.61
C GLU A 27 -20.97 2.65 -14.32
N GLY A 28 -21.42 3.65 -13.57
CA GLY A 28 -22.08 4.85 -14.08
C GLY A 28 -21.12 5.93 -14.58
N GLY A 29 -19.79 5.75 -14.45
CA GLY A 29 -18.78 6.72 -14.81
C GLY A 29 -18.42 7.71 -13.71
N GLU A 30 -19.10 7.68 -12.58
CA GLU A 30 -18.80 8.48 -11.40
C GLU A 30 -17.57 7.94 -10.63
N ARG A 31 -16.99 8.79 -9.79
CA ARG A 31 -15.94 8.38 -8.87
C ARG A 31 -16.54 7.70 -7.65
N GLU A 32 -16.01 6.54 -7.28
CA GLU A 32 -16.40 5.83 -6.06
C GLU A 32 -15.17 5.50 -5.21
N ILE A 33 -15.36 5.42 -3.91
CA ILE A 33 -14.42 4.82 -2.97
C ILE A 33 -14.89 3.41 -2.67
N ALA A 34 -14.01 2.43 -2.87
CA ALA A 34 -14.30 1.04 -2.58
C ALA A 34 -13.23 0.45 -1.66
N LEU A 35 -13.65 -0.37 -0.69
CA LEU A 35 -12.72 -1.18 0.10
C LEU A 35 -12.33 -2.40 -0.72
N MET A 36 -11.03 -2.55 -0.96
CA MET A 36 -10.46 -3.66 -1.73
C MET A 36 -9.30 -4.30 -1.01
N ARG A 37 -9.10 -5.60 -1.25
CA ARG A 37 -7.95 -6.31 -0.71
C ARG A 37 -6.68 -5.90 -1.46
N TRP A 38 -5.62 -5.58 -0.72
CA TRP A 38 -4.31 -5.32 -1.30
C TRP A 38 -3.55 -6.63 -1.54
N GLY A 39 -3.39 -7.01 -2.79
CA GLY A 39 -2.56 -8.14 -3.21
C GLY A 39 -3.31 -9.46 -3.46
N PHE A 40 -2.89 -10.11 -4.51
CA PHE A 40 -3.44 -11.37 -5.03
C PHE A 40 -2.66 -12.54 -4.44
N LYS A 41 -3.33 -13.44 -3.77
CA LYS A 41 -2.72 -14.66 -3.28
C LYS A 41 -2.80 -15.75 -4.34
N LEU A 42 -1.66 -16.07 -4.97
CA LEU A 42 -1.51 -17.22 -5.85
C LEU A 42 -0.98 -18.43 -5.06
N PRO A 43 -1.03 -19.64 -5.62
CA PRO A 43 -0.54 -20.84 -4.93
C PRO A 43 0.92 -20.76 -4.50
N ASP A 44 1.77 -20.14 -5.32
CA ASP A 44 3.23 -20.08 -5.19
C ASP A 44 3.77 -18.73 -4.73
N ARG A 45 2.95 -17.66 -4.77
CA ARG A 45 3.41 -16.28 -4.47
C ARG A 45 2.27 -15.32 -4.18
N HIS A 46 2.62 -14.17 -3.62
CA HIS A 46 1.71 -13.02 -3.49
C HIS A 46 2.10 -11.94 -4.49
N LEU A 47 1.11 -11.43 -5.24
CA LEU A 47 1.27 -10.31 -6.16
C LEU A 47 0.57 -9.08 -5.58
N PHE A 48 1.32 -8.22 -4.91
CA PHE A 48 0.81 -6.95 -4.35
C PHE A 48 1.31 -5.72 -5.10
N THR A 49 2.21 -5.93 -6.08
CA THR A 49 2.70 -4.89 -6.99
C THR A 49 2.61 -5.35 -8.43
N ALA A 50 2.42 -4.40 -9.35
CA ALA A 50 2.51 -4.55 -10.79
C ALA A 50 3.65 -3.68 -11.32
N ARG A 51 4.51 -4.20 -12.18
CA ARG A 51 5.57 -3.41 -12.80
C ARG A 51 5.00 -2.55 -13.91
N SER A 52 5.35 -1.25 -13.94
CA SER A 52 4.93 -0.33 -14.99
C SER A 52 5.48 -0.71 -16.36
N GLU A 53 6.70 -1.24 -16.39
CA GLU A 53 7.37 -1.68 -17.63
C GLU A 53 6.62 -2.85 -18.25
N GLY A 54 6.04 -2.61 -19.41
CA GLY A 54 5.29 -3.61 -20.17
C GLY A 54 3.96 -4.04 -19.53
N ILE A 55 3.38 -3.25 -18.63
CA ILE A 55 2.12 -3.57 -17.94
C ILE A 55 0.97 -3.83 -18.92
N GLU A 56 0.93 -3.09 -20.02
CA GLU A 56 -0.07 -3.22 -21.10
C GLU A 56 0.04 -4.52 -21.89
N GLN A 57 1.16 -5.22 -21.79
CA GLN A 57 1.43 -6.50 -22.47
C GLN A 57 1.48 -7.66 -21.47
N ALA A 58 1.61 -7.37 -20.18
CA ALA A 58 1.72 -8.39 -19.14
C ALA A 58 0.43 -9.20 -19.02
N ARG A 59 0.48 -10.52 -19.29
CA ARG A 59 -0.68 -11.42 -19.31
C ARG A 59 -1.61 -11.28 -18.08
N PHE A 60 -1.05 -11.03 -16.91
CA PHE A 60 -1.83 -10.90 -15.68
C PHE A 60 -2.45 -9.51 -15.52
N TRP A 61 -1.81 -8.45 -16.03
CA TRP A 61 -2.16 -7.06 -15.73
C TRP A 61 -2.82 -6.28 -16.86
N LYS A 62 -2.59 -6.67 -18.15
CA LYS A 62 -3.02 -5.90 -19.32
C LYS A 62 -4.50 -5.49 -19.29
N ASP A 63 -5.41 -6.44 -19.00
CA ASP A 63 -6.85 -6.18 -18.99
C ASP A 63 -7.25 -5.28 -17.81
N SER A 64 -6.55 -5.43 -16.67
CA SER A 64 -6.75 -4.55 -15.51
C SER A 64 -6.22 -3.15 -15.78
N PHE A 65 -5.06 -3.04 -16.40
CA PHE A 65 -4.50 -1.73 -16.74
C PHE A 65 -5.31 -1.02 -17.82
N GLN A 66 -5.94 -1.74 -18.73
CA GLN A 66 -6.81 -1.15 -19.75
C GLN A 66 -8.14 -0.66 -19.18
N GLN A 67 -8.77 -1.41 -18.27
CA GLN A 67 -10.17 -1.19 -17.90
C GLN A 67 -10.43 -0.95 -16.41
N ARG A 68 -9.50 -1.32 -15.54
CA ARG A 68 -9.71 -1.38 -14.08
C ARG A 68 -8.52 -0.76 -13.34
N ARG A 69 -8.32 0.53 -13.60
CA ARG A 69 -7.35 1.34 -12.88
C ARG A 69 -8.00 1.87 -11.60
N CYS A 70 -7.19 2.08 -10.59
CA CYS A 70 -7.61 2.72 -9.33
C CYS A 70 -6.48 3.60 -8.80
N ILE A 71 -6.82 4.52 -7.93
CA ILE A 71 -5.87 5.34 -7.18
C ILE A 71 -5.93 4.90 -5.73
N VAL A 72 -4.78 4.61 -5.14
CA VAL A 72 -4.66 4.27 -3.73
C VAL A 72 -4.19 5.51 -2.98
N PRO A 73 -5.03 6.12 -2.13
CA PRO A 73 -4.63 7.27 -1.32
C PRO A 73 -3.64 6.82 -0.24
N ALA A 74 -2.61 7.62 -0.01
CA ALA A 74 -1.60 7.36 1.01
C ALA A 74 -0.96 8.66 1.49
N ASP A 75 -0.59 8.72 2.77
CA ASP A 75 0.17 9.83 3.36
C ASP A 75 1.67 9.57 3.35
N ALA A 76 2.05 8.29 3.32
CA ALA A 76 3.43 7.85 3.26
C ALA A 76 3.57 6.49 2.58
N VAL A 77 4.77 6.21 2.09
CA VAL A 77 5.19 4.87 1.66
C VAL A 77 6.28 4.39 2.61
N PHE A 78 6.14 3.16 3.08
CA PHE A 78 7.15 2.51 3.91
C PHE A 78 7.94 1.50 3.07
N GLU A 79 9.27 1.56 3.20
CA GLU A 79 10.14 0.66 2.45
C GLU A 79 11.31 0.20 3.32
N TRP A 80 11.72 -1.05 3.15
CA TRP A 80 12.88 -1.63 3.84
C TRP A 80 14.09 -1.59 2.93
N MET A 81 15.18 -0.97 3.44
CA MET A 81 16.43 -0.94 2.72
C MET A 81 16.93 -2.36 2.44
N LYS A 82 17.34 -2.62 1.21
CA LYS A 82 18.03 -3.84 0.86
C LYS A 82 19.39 -3.89 1.56
N THR A 83 19.61 -4.96 2.32
CA THR A 83 20.84 -5.22 3.05
C THR A 83 21.30 -6.65 2.76
N GLU A 84 22.53 -6.97 3.12
CA GLU A 84 23.03 -8.34 3.07
C GLU A 84 22.16 -9.27 3.93
N LYS A 85 22.16 -10.57 3.55
CA LYS A 85 21.35 -11.58 4.25
C LYS A 85 21.75 -11.67 5.73
N GLY A 86 20.78 -11.47 6.62
CA GLY A 86 20.99 -11.51 8.07
C GLY A 86 21.25 -10.16 8.73
N ALA A 87 21.48 -9.09 7.97
CA ALA A 87 21.61 -7.76 8.53
C ALA A 87 20.23 -7.15 8.89
N ASN A 88 20.23 -6.29 9.92
CA ASN A 88 19.03 -5.51 10.26
C ASN A 88 18.66 -4.60 9.09
N LYS A 89 17.43 -4.69 8.63
CA LYS A 89 16.92 -3.88 7.51
C LYS A 89 16.35 -2.57 8.03
N PRO A 90 17.01 -1.42 7.77
CA PRO A 90 16.44 -0.13 8.10
C PRO A 90 15.11 0.08 7.37
N LYS A 91 14.10 0.57 8.08
CA LYS A 91 12.81 0.97 7.53
C LYS A 91 12.82 2.47 7.25
N TYR A 92 12.33 2.86 6.11
CA TYR A 92 12.19 4.26 5.72
C TYR A 92 10.73 4.61 5.52
N GLN A 93 10.35 5.78 5.98
CA GLN A 93 9.11 6.45 5.64
C GLN A 93 9.41 7.48 4.55
N VAL A 94 8.68 7.42 3.47
CA VAL A 94 8.81 8.37 2.35
C VAL A 94 7.51 9.13 2.20
N VAL A 95 7.59 10.45 2.22
CA VAL A 95 6.47 11.38 2.12
C VAL A 95 6.65 12.34 0.94
N ILE A 96 5.56 12.96 0.50
CA ILE A 96 5.55 14.02 -0.50
C ILE A 96 5.02 15.28 0.17
N PRO A 97 5.88 16.18 0.64
CA PRO A 97 5.45 17.36 1.37
C PRO A 97 4.46 18.21 0.58
N GLY A 98 3.35 18.59 1.23
CA GLY A 98 2.29 19.38 0.62
C GLY A 98 1.34 18.59 -0.30
N ARG A 99 1.45 17.27 -0.31
CA ARG A 99 0.51 16.35 -0.98
C ARG A 99 0.12 15.24 -0.01
N GLU A 100 -0.72 15.56 0.94
CA GLU A 100 -1.21 14.60 1.94
C GLU A 100 -2.75 14.63 1.96
N PRO A 101 -3.44 13.57 1.47
CA PRO A 101 -2.90 12.36 0.84
C PRO A 101 -2.45 12.56 -0.62
N PHE A 102 -1.54 11.70 -1.09
CA PHE A 102 -1.18 11.58 -2.50
C PHE A 102 -1.75 10.28 -3.10
N GLY A 103 -1.90 10.25 -4.43
CA GLY A 103 -2.45 9.09 -5.14
C GLY A 103 -1.36 8.19 -5.70
N ILE A 104 -1.36 6.92 -5.30
CA ILE A 104 -0.54 5.86 -5.88
C ILE A 104 -1.32 5.20 -7.03
N ALA A 105 -0.69 5.02 -8.19
CA ALA A 105 -1.28 4.30 -9.30
C ALA A 105 -1.52 2.82 -8.93
N GLY A 106 -2.71 2.32 -9.18
CA GLY A 106 -3.09 0.95 -8.92
C GLY A 106 -3.92 0.34 -10.06
N VAL A 107 -3.97 -0.97 -10.06
CA VAL A 107 -4.86 -1.77 -10.92
C VAL A 107 -5.61 -2.77 -10.06
N TRP A 108 -6.86 -3.08 -10.43
CA TRP A 108 -7.67 -4.03 -9.70
C TRP A 108 -8.35 -5.04 -10.62
N LYS A 109 -8.80 -6.14 -10.04
CA LYS A 109 -9.68 -7.11 -10.71
C LYS A 109 -10.43 -7.96 -9.70
N PRO A 110 -11.56 -8.56 -10.09
CA PRO A 110 -12.18 -9.62 -9.28
C PRO A 110 -11.18 -10.77 -9.08
N TRP A 111 -11.08 -11.24 -7.86
CA TRP A 111 -10.20 -12.35 -7.49
C TRP A 111 -10.90 -13.27 -6.50
N LYS A 112 -10.83 -14.57 -6.75
CA LYS A 112 -11.39 -15.57 -5.85
C LYS A 112 -10.41 -15.82 -4.71
N ASN A 113 -10.80 -15.47 -3.49
CA ASN A 113 -9.96 -15.67 -2.32
C ASN A 113 -9.82 -17.18 -2.04
N PRO A 114 -8.60 -17.75 -2.06
CA PRO A 114 -8.40 -19.19 -1.92
C PRO A 114 -8.71 -19.72 -0.50
N LYS A 115 -8.83 -18.83 0.50
CA LYS A 115 -9.18 -19.21 1.86
C LYS A 115 -10.68 -19.26 2.13
N THR A 116 -11.43 -18.32 1.55
CA THR A 116 -12.87 -18.16 1.80
C THR A 116 -13.73 -18.65 0.65
N ASP A 117 -13.12 -18.93 -0.49
CA ASP A 117 -13.78 -19.29 -1.78
C ASP A 117 -14.72 -18.20 -2.31
N GLN A 118 -14.64 -16.98 -1.76
CA GLN A 118 -15.45 -15.84 -2.16
C GLN A 118 -14.75 -14.96 -3.17
N TRP A 119 -15.53 -14.32 -4.07
CA TRP A 119 -15.02 -13.31 -4.98
C TRP A 119 -14.87 -11.98 -4.24
N GLU A 120 -13.70 -11.37 -4.35
CA GLU A 120 -13.34 -10.07 -3.76
C GLU A 120 -12.80 -9.14 -4.85
N ARG A 121 -13.02 -7.82 -4.70
CA ARG A 121 -12.24 -6.84 -5.45
C ARG A 121 -10.85 -6.78 -4.83
N THR A 122 -9.83 -6.99 -5.66
CA THR A 122 -8.43 -7.05 -5.20
C THR A 122 -7.58 -6.15 -6.07
N PHE A 123 -6.70 -5.38 -5.46
CA PHE A 123 -5.82 -4.44 -6.17
C PHE A 123 -4.33 -4.72 -5.94
N ALA A 124 -3.53 -4.17 -6.82
CA ALA A 124 -2.07 -4.06 -6.68
C ALA A 124 -1.64 -2.64 -7.00
N VAL A 125 -0.62 -2.14 -6.30
CA VAL A 125 0.01 -0.86 -6.63
C VAL A 125 0.96 -1.02 -7.81
N ILE A 126 1.08 0.01 -8.64
CA ILE A 126 2.05 0.00 -9.75
C ILE A 126 3.38 0.52 -9.24
N THR A 127 4.46 -0.16 -9.64
CA THR A 127 5.83 0.25 -9.31
C THR A 127 6.65 0.43 -10.57
N GLY A 128 7.51 1.43 -10.58
CA GLY A 128 8.48 1.73 -11.63
C GLY A 128 9.92 1.67 -11.12
N GLU A 129 10.84 2.16 -11.95
CA GLU A 129 12.24 2.34 -11.55
C GLU A 129 12.34 3.37 -10.42
N PRO A 130 13.32 3.23 -9.50
CA PRO A 130 13.52 4.18 -8.42
C PRO A 130 14.16 5.46 -8.95
N ASN A 131 13.81 6.61 -8.35
CA ASN A 131 14.57 7.85 -8.50
C ASN A 131 15.84 7.85 -7.63
N GLU A 132 16.63 8.92 -7.70
CA GLU A 132 17.93 9.05 -6.98
C GLU A 132 17.77 8.96 -5.45
N LEU A 133 16.62 9.38 -4.90
CA LEU A 133 16.32 9.27 -3.47
C LEU A 133 16.03 7.81 -3.07
N PHE A 134 15.30 7.10 -3.93
CA PHE A 134 14.81 5.75 -3.64
C PHE A 134 15.85 4.66 -3.96
N GLN A 135 16.71 4.89 -4.94
CA GLN A 135 17.71 3.91 -5.41
C GLN A 135 18.58 3.30 -4.30
N PRO A 136 19.05 4.06 -3.28
CA PRO A 136 19.78 3.47 -2.17
C PRO A 136 18.92 2.60 -1.23
N ILE A 137 17.59 2.79 -1.23
CA ILE A 137 16.64 2.11 -0.34
C ILE A 137 16.13 0.82 -1.00
N HIS A 138 15.60 0.95 -2.21
CA HIS A 138 14.99 -0.17 -2.91
C HIS A 138 15.13 -0.01 -4.43
N ASP A 139 15.17 -1.13 -5.17
CA ASP A 139 15.26 -1.16 -6.64
C ASP A 139 13.92 -0.91 -7.37
N ARG A 140 12.84 -0.71 -6.61
CA ARG A 140 11.51 -0.36 -7.12
C ARG A 140 10.92 0.76 -6.29
N MET A 141 10.13 1.62 -6.92
CA MET A 141 9.41 2.71 -6.28
C MET A 141 7.95 2.68 -6.73
N THR A 142 7.01 2.98 -5.83
CA THR A 142 5.60 3.14 -6.19
C THR A 142 5.43 4.29 -7.18
N THR A 143 4.58 4.09 -8.18
CA THR A 143 4.23 5.13 -9.15
C THR A 143 3.22 6.08 -8.51
N ILE A 144 3.64 7.32 -8.29
CA ILE A 144 2.82 8.37 -7.70
C ILE A 144 2.32 9.26 -8.82
N LEU A 145 1.00 9.41 -8.90
CA LEU A 145 0.35 10.22 -9.93
C LEU A 145 0.38 11.70 -9.57
N ASP A 146 0.45 12.55 -10.58
CA ASP A 146 0.15 13.95 -10.38
C ASP A 146 -1.36 14.13 -10.21
N PRO A 147 -1.85 14.97 -9.27
CA PRO A 147 -3.28 15.22 -9.12
C PRO A 147 -3.98 15.66 -10.41
N ALA A 148 -3.31 16.38 -11.27
CA ALA A 148 -3.83 16.79 -12.59
C ALA A 148 -4.10 15.60 -13.52
N ASP A 149 -3.46 14.46 -13.30
CA ASP A 149 -3.57 13.26 -14.11
C ASP A 149 -4.65 12.27 -13.60
N TYR A 150 -5.23 12.50 -12.43
CA TYR A 150 -6.18 11.55 -11.80
C TYR A 150 -7.38 11.24 -12.67
N GLU A 151 -7.94 12.27 -13.30
CA GLU A 151 -9.10 12.10 -14.18
C GLU A 151 -8.77 11.23 -15.38
N GLU A 152 -7.68 11.54 -16.08
CA GLU A 152 -7.22 10.76 -17.23
C GLU A 152 -6.86 9.32 -16.82
N TYR A 153 -6.17 9.17 -15.69
CA TYR A 153 -5.77 7.85 -15.20
C TYR A 153 -6.96 6.94 -14.92
N LEU A 154 -8.04 7.47 -14.37
CA LEU A 154 -9.24 6.71 -14.00
C LEU A 154 -10.22 6.54 -15.17
N THR A 155 -10.15 7.37 -16.20
CA THR A 155 -11.07 7.30 -17.35
C THR A 155 -10.72 6.13 -18.26
N ALA A 156 -11.67 5.23 -18.51
CA ALA A 156 -11.50 4.11 -19.42
C ALA A 156 -11.29 4.63 -20.85
N THR A 157 -10.23 4.17 -21.50
CA THR A 157 -9.86 4.57 -22.86
C THR A 157 -9.41 3.35 -23.66
N GLU A 158 -9.47 3.41 -24.99
CA GLU A 158 -8.94 2.35 -25.86
C GLU A 158 -7.42 2.17 -25.70
N ARG A 159 -6.70 3.26 -25.41
CA ARG A 159 -5.27 3.25 -25.15
C ARG A 159 -5.02 3.62 -23.69
N PRO A 160 -4.60 2.65 -22.86
CA PRO A 160 -4.34 2.91 -21.46
C PRO A 160 -3.21 3.93 -21.29
N PRO A 161 -3.28 4.83 -20.28
CA PRO A 161 -2.39 5.98 -20.16
C PRO A 161 -1.03 5.61 -19.57
N VAL A 162 -0.22 4.83 -20.28
CA VAL A 162 1.14 4.43 -19.87
C VAL A 162 2.03 5.64 -19.59
N HIS A 163 1.84 6.72 -20.34
CA HIS A 163 2.62 7.96 -20.21
C HIS A 163 2.43 8.65 -18.84
N LEU A 164 1.39 8.31 -18.09
CA LEU A 164 1.17 8.81 -16.73
C LEU A 164 1.97 8.04 -15.67
N LEU A 165 2.50 6.85 -16.01
CA LEU A 165 3.33 6.06 -15.10
C LEU A 165 4.77 6.60 -15.06
N ARG A 166 4.92 7.86 -14.64
CA ARG A 166 6.19 8.57 -14.59
C ARG A 166 6.88 8.39 -13.25
N ILE A 167 8.21 8.51 -13.27
CA ILE A 167 9.02 8.56 -12.05
C ILE A 167 8.85 9.95 -11.42
N LEU A 168 8.37 10.01 -10.17
CA LEU A 168 8.30 11.26 -9.43
C LEU A 168 9.73 11.75 -9.13
N PRO A 169 10.08 13.04 -9.44
CA PRO A 169 11.40 13.58 -9.16
C PRO A 169 11.75 13.54 -7.66
N ALA A 170 12.97 13.13 -7.33
CA ALA A 170 13.47 13.00 -5.96
C ALA A 170 13.32 14.29 -5.13
N LYS A 171 13.46 15.47 -5.75
CA LYS A 171 13.30 16.78 -5.10
C LYS A 171 11.91 17.03 -4.49
N GLN A 172 10.88 16.32 -4.97
CA GLN A 172 9.51 16.40 -4.45
C GLN A 172 9.26 15.46 -3.27
N MET A 173 10.22 14.61 -2.92
CA MET A 173 10.07 13.60 -1.88
C MET A 173 10.99 13.86 -0.71
N ARG A 174 10.65 13.27 0.44
CA ARG A 174 11.53 13.21 1.62
C ARG A 174 11.50 11.79 2.17
N ALA A 175 12.66 11.26 2.48
CA ALA A 175 12.83 9.96 3.13
C ALA A 175 13.39 10.16 4.53
N LYS A 176 12.77 9.52 5.52
CA LYS A 176 13.21 9.49 6.91
C LYS A 176 13.37 8.03 7.35
N ARG A 177 14.54 7.70 7.89
CA ARG A 177 14.73 6.41 8.55
C ARG A 177 13.88 6.35 9.82
N ILE A 178 13.13 5.26 9.98
CA ILE A 178 12.38 4.98 11.19
C ILE A 178 13.27 4.12 12.08
N GLU A 179 13.55 4.62 13.26
CA GLU A 179 14.19 3.82 14.30
C GLU A 179 13.15 2.90 14.91
N LYS A 180 13.50 1.61 15.10
CA LYS A 180 12.68 0.74 15.93
C LYS A 180 12.59 1.40 17.31
N PRO A 181 11.39 1.53 17.91
CA PRO A 181 11.36 1.86 19.33
C PRO A 181 12.24 0.84 20.06
N GLU A 182 13.14 1.33 20.89
CA GLU A 182 13.93 0.45 21.76
C GLU A 182 12.91 -0.43 22.49
N SER A 183 13.06 -1.74 22.37
CA SER A 183 12.19 -2.66 23.10
C SER A 183 12.38 -2.36 24.58
N THR A 184 11.33 -1.87 25.22
CA THR A 184 11.31 -1.59 26.66
C THR A 184 11.22 -2.93 27.41
N ASP A 185 12.13 -3.86 27.12
CA ASP A 185 12.30 -5.08 27.92
C ASP A 185 12.85 -4.78 29.32
N ALA A 186 13.22 -3.52 29.59
CA ALA A 186 13.66 -3.07 30.90
C ALA A 186 12.51 -2.81 31.90
N GLN A 187 11.23 -2.80 31.45
CA GLN A 187 10.09 -2.57 32.36
C GLN A 187 9.37 -3.83 32.78
N LEU A 188 9.62 -4.99 32.19
CA LEU A 188 9.04 -6.26 32.64
C LEU A 188 9.80 -6.92 33.81
N GLY A 189 10.95 -6.38 34.22
CA GLY A 189 11.72 -6.88 35.34
C GLY A 189 11.30 -6.37 36.73
N LEU A 190 10.35 -5.43 36.82
CA LEU A 190 9.97 -4.82 38.11
C LEU A 190 8.65 -5.33 38.73
N PHE A 191 7.95 -6.26 38.09
CA PHE A 191 6.71 -6.83 38.61
C PHE A 191 6.81 -8.29 39.03
N ALA A 192 7.97 -8.88 39.09
CA ALA A 192 8.20 -10.27 39.53
C ALA A 192 8.86 -10.36 40.90
N MET A 193 8.35 -9.64 41.89
CA MET A 193 8.67 -9.87 43.31
C MET A 193 7.61 -9.21 44.19
N GLY A 194 6.45 -9.88 44.32
CA GLY A 194 5.43 -9.53 45.25
C GLY A 194 4.55 -10.75 45.46
N GLU A 195 4.82 -11.54 46.52
CA GLU A 195 3.91 -12.60 46.96
C GLU A 195 2.51 -12.00 47.25
N PRO A 196 1.42 -12.64 46.83
CA PRO A 196 0.08 -12.19 47.18
C PRO A 196 -0.16 -12.33 48.67
N PRO A 197 -0.82 -11.35 49.34
CA PRO A 197 -1.16 -11.50 50.75
C PRO A 197 -2.15 -12.62 50.97
N ALA A 198 -1.90 -13.43 52.02
CA ALA A 198 -2.78 -14.52 52.44
C ALA A 198 -4.18 -13.98 52.80
N LEU A 199 -5.22 -14.57 52.22
CA LEU A 199 -6.61 -14.28 52.58
C LEU A 199 -6.91 -14.85 54.01
N PRO A 200 -7.60 -14.07 54.88
CA PRO A 200 -8.01 -14.58 56.18
C PRO A 200 -9.14 -15.60 56.02
N GLY A 201 -9.04 -16.66 56.84
CA GLY A 201 -9.93 -17.81 56.79
C GLY A 201 -11.39 -17.46 57.13
N TRP A 202 -12.28 -18.19 56.48
CA TRP A 202 -13.68 -18.36 56.86
C TRP A 202 -13.80 -19.63 57.69
N GLN A 203 -14.28 -19.45 58.92
CA GLN A 203 -14.87 -20.53 59.72
C GLN A 203 -16.32 -20.69 59.34
#